data_954179980f109748d55353b4b1820cc6
#
_entry.id   954179980f109748d55353b4b1820cc6
#
_cell.length_a   1.000
_cell.length_b   1.000
_cell.length_c   1.000
_cell.angle_alpha   90.00
_cell.angle_beta   90.00
_cell.angle_gamma   90.00
#
_symmetry.space_group_name_H-M   'P 1'
#
loop_
_entity.id
_entity.type
_entity.pdbx_description
1 polymer ?
#
loop_
_entity_poly.entity_id
_entity_poly.type
_entity_poly.pdbx_seq_one_letter_code
_entity_poly.pdbx_strand_id
1 'polypeptide(L)'
;MLRDELTSDVAGIILENLRSVKGRLTEVSNLSGINRRELNRKGLAKMRMNRLMRLVYAMLLIMPPKKSDAMWQKILEKLREYANYYDYILLDERR
;
A
#
# COMPACT_ATOMS: atom_id res chain seq x y z
N MET A 1 -6.52 -16.22 -0.10
CA MET A 1 -6.08 -16.07 1.29
C MET A 1 -6.10 -14.62 1.73
N LEU A 2 -6.37 -14.36 3.00
CA LEU A 2 -6.49 -13.01 3.55
C LEU A 2 -5.25 -12.14 3.29
N ARG A 3 -4.06 -12.74 3.43
CA ARG A 3 -2.81 -12.02 3.22
C ARG A 3 -2.70 -11.48 1.79
N ASP A 4 -3.12 -12.28 0.82
CA ASP A 4 -3.07 -11.87 -0.59
C ASP A 4 -4.14 -10.83 -0.89
N GLU A 5 -5.31 -10.93 -0.26
CA GLU A 5 -6.37 -9.94 -0.39
C GLU A 5 -5.96 -8.59 0.18
N LEU A 6 -5.33 -8.59 1.36
CA LEU A 6 -4.83 -7.36 1.96
C LEU A 6 -3.77 -6.72 1.07
N THR A 7 -2.83 -7.50 0.57
CA THR A 7 -1.79 -7.02 -0.33
C THR A 7 -2.39 -6.40 -1.58
N SER A 8 -3.39 -7.06 -2.17
CA SER A 8 -4.11 -6.56 -3.34
C SER A 8 -4.84 -5.25 -3.05
N ASP A 9 -5.49 -5.15 -1.89
CA ASP A 9 -6.20 -3.93 -1.49
C ASP A 9 -5.23 -2.76 -1.30
N VAL A 10 -4.10 -2.99 -0.66
CA VAL A 10 -3.07 -1.96 -0.48
C VAL A 10 -2.50 -1.54 -1.83
N ALA A 11 -2.22 -2.49 -2.72
CA ALA A 11 -1.74 -2.19 -4.07
C ALA A 11 -2.75 -1.32 -4.84
N GLY A 12 -4.05 -1.59 -4.70
CA GLY A 12 -5.11 -0.79 -5.31
C GLY A 12 -5.12 0.65 -4.80
N ILE A 13 -4.96 0.84 -3.50
CA ILE A 13 -4.90 2.17 -2.88
C ILE A 13 -3.68 2.94 -3.41
N ILE A 14 -2.52 2.29 -3.50
CA ILE A 14 -1.31 2.91 -4.05
C ILE A 14 -1.54 3.32 -5.50
N LEU A 15 -2.11 2.43 -6.30
CA LEU A 15 -2.39 2.68 -7.72
C LEU A 15 -3.28 3.91 -7.92
N GLU A 16 -4.35 4.04 -7.12
CA GLU A 16 -5.24 5.20 -7.16
C GLU A 16 -4.49 6.50 -6.90
N ASN A 17 -3.47 6.45 -6.06
CA ASN A 17 -2.74 7.64 -5.63
C ASN A 17 -1.50 7.94 -6.47
N LEU A 18 -1.11 7.07 -7.40
CA LEU A 18 0.04 7.32 -8.26
C LEU A 18 -0.11 8.58 -9.12
N ARG A 19 -1.34 8.98 -9.43
CA ARG A 19 -1.60 10.22 -10.17
C ARG A 19 -1.06 11.45 -9.43
N SER A 20 -1.10 11.43 -8.10
CA SER A 20 -0.64 12.54 -7.26
C SER A 20 0.87 12.76 -7.34
N VAL A 21 1.61 11.77 -7.84
CA VAL A 21 3.07 11.83 -7.96
C VAL A 21 3.53 11.60 -9.40
N LYS A 22 2.63 11.77 -10.38
CA LYS A 22 2.90 11.46 -11.79
C LYS A 22 4.16 12.14 -12.32
N GLY A 23 4.40 13.39 -11.99
CA GLY A 23 5.58 14.13 -12.43
C GLY A 23 6.84 13.84 -11.62
N ARG A 24 6.75 12.98 -10.59
CA ARG A 24 7.84 12.71 -9.64
C ARG A 24 8.09 11.21 -9.45
N LEU A 25 7.76 10.40 -10.46
CA LEU A 25 7.95 8.94 -10.38
C LEU A 25 9.41 8.54 -10.21
N THR A 26 10.34 9.31 -10.75
CA THR A 26 11.77 9.05 -10.55
C THR A 26 12.15 9.21 -9.08
N GLU A 27 11.62 10.22 -8.40
CA GLU A 27 11.86 10.41 -6.97
C GLU A 27 11.24 9.26 -6.16
N VAL A 28 10.02 8.84 -6.50
CA VAL A 28 9.36 7.70 -5.85
C VAL A 28 10.22 6.45 -6.02
N SER A 29 10.72 6.21 -7.23
CA SER A 29 11.60 5.09 -7.51
C SER A 29 12.87 5.13 -6.68
N ASN A 30 13.52 6.29 -6.62
CA ASN A 30 14.77 6.46 -5.87
C ASN A 30 14.56 6.24 -4.36
N LEU A 31 13.50 6.79 -3.80
CA LEU A 31 13.20 6.66 -2.36
C LEU A 31 12.77 5.27 -1.96
N SER A 32 12.01 4.59 -2.81
CA SER A 32 11.49 3.25 -2.51
C SER A 32 12.43 2.12 -2.87
N GLY A 33 13.39 2.38 -3.76
CA GLY A 33 14.24 1.33 -4.32
C GLY A 33 13.52 0.45 -5.34
N ILE A 34 12.36 0.89 -5.82
CA ILE A 34 11.54 0.12 -6.76
C ILE A 34 11.68 0.75 -8.15
N ASN A 35 11.93 -0.08 -9.17
CA ASN A 35 12.12 0.38 -10.53
C ASN A 35 10.86 1.11 -11.02
N ARG A 36 11.05 2.28 -11.63
CA ARG A 36 9.96 3.08 -12.18
C ARG A 36 9.05 2.29 -13.12
N ARG A 37 9.60 1.33 -13.86
CA ARG A 37 8.83 0.48 -14.79
C ARG A 37 7.81 -0.40 -14.09
N GLU A 38 7.99 -0.65 -12.78
CA GLU A 38 7.06 -1.44 -11.98
C GLU A 38 5.94 -0.60 -11.36
N LEU A 39 5.97 0.73 -11.51
CA LEU A 39 4.96 1.63 -10.94
C LEU A 39 3.72 1.72 -11.83
N ASN A 40 3.05 0.59 -11.98
CA ASN A 40 1.83 0.44 -12.76
C ASN A 40 1.02 -0.73 -12.22
N ARG A 41 -0.18 -0.94 -12.76
CA ARG A 41 -1.08 -1.99 -12.30
C ARG A 41 -0.43 -3.37 -12.25
N LYS A 42 0.26 -3.76 -13.33
CA LYS A 42 0.89 -5.08 -13.41
C LYS A 42 2.03 -5.22 -12.39
N GLY A 43 2.87 -4.20 -12.28
CA GLY A 43 3.99 -4.22 -11.35
C GLY A 43 3.54 -4.28 -9.91
N LEU A 44 2.57 -3.45 -9.53
CA LEU A 44 2.03 -3.42 -8.17
C LEU A 44 1.34 -4.74 -7.80
N ALA A 45 0.63 -5.34 -8.75
CA ALA A 45 -0.07 -6.60 -8.50
C ALA A 45 0.86 -7.77 -8.16
N LYS A 46 2.13 -7.68 -8.56
CA LYS A 46 3.14 -8.71 -8.29
C LYS A 46 3.94 -8.47 -7.02
N MET A 47 3.77 -7.31 -6.38
CA MET A 47 4.58 -6.93 -5.23
C MET A 47 4.08 -7.57 -3.94
N ARG A 48 5.03 -7.93 -3.09
CA ARG A 48 4.75 -8.34 -1.72
C ARG A 48 4.56 -7.10 -0.85
N MET A 49 3.98 -7.28 0.32
CA MET A 49 3.63 -6.20 1.22
C MET A 49 4.83 -5.30 1.58
N ASN A 50 6.01 -5.88 1.82
CA ASN A 50 7.19 -5.10 2.17
C ASN A 50 7.58 -4.10 1.08
N ARG A 51 7.47 -4.48 -0.20
CA ARG A 51 7.75 -3.57 -1.32
C ARG A 51 6.66 -2.50 -1.45
N LEU A 52 5.41 -2.89 -1.26
CA LEU A 52 4.29 -1.94 -1.28
C LEU A 52 4.44 -0.90 -0.18
N MET A 53 4.87 -1.31 1.01
CA MET A 53 5.07 -0.37 2.13
C MET A 53 6.24 0.58 1.89
N ARG A 54 7.27 0.15 1.17
CA ARG A 54 8.33 1.07 0.73
C ARG A 54 7.78 2.14 -0.21
N LEU A 55 6.88 1.75 -1.12
CA LEU A 55 6.21 2.71 -2.00
C LEU A 55 5.35 3.68 -1.21
N VAL A 56 4.59 3.19 -0.25
CA VAL A 56 3.77 4.03 0.62
C VAL A 56 4.66 5.07 1.31
N TYR A 57 5.76 4.63 1.91
CA TYR A 57 6.69 5.54 2.59
C TYR A 57 7.20 6.63 1.64
N ALA A 58 7.65 6.23 0.44
CA ALA A 58 8.16 7.19 -0.54
C ALA A 58 7.07 8.18 -0.97
N MET A 59 5.86 7.70 -1.21
CA MET A 59 4.74 8.55 -1.63
C MET A 59 4.32 9.51 -0.53
N LEU A 60 4.32 9.08 0.73
CA LEU A 60 3.98 9.95 1.86
C LEU A 60 4.95 11.13 1.96
N LEU A 61 6.22 10.93 1.61
CA LEU A 61 7.21 11.99 1.64
C LEU A 61 7.04 13.00 0.49
N ILE A 62 6.46 12.58 -0.62
CA ILE A 62 6.38 13.36 -1.85
C ILE A 62 5.01 14.01 -2.06
N MET A 63 3.94 13.32 -1.70
CA MET A 63 2.57 13.79 -1.91
C MET A 63 2.24 15.01 -1.07
N PRO A 64 1.33 15.88 -1.57
CA PRO A 64 0.79 16.96 -0.73
C PRO A 64 0.19 16.40 0.56
N PRO A 65 0.35 17.10 1.71
CA PRO A 65 -0.08 16.55 3.01
C PRO A 65 -1.51 16.02 3.07
N LYS A 66 -2.46 16.74 2.49
CA LYS A 66 -3.86 16.30 2.50
C LYS A 66 -4.06 14.97 1.78
N LYS A 67 -3.40 14.82 0.63
CA LYS A 67 -3.51 13.59 -0.16
C LYS A 67 -2.77 12.44 0.49
N SER A 68 -1.60 12.70 1.08
CA SER A 68 -0.84 11.67 1.77
C SER A 68 -1.59 11.18 3.01
N ASP A 69 -2.19 12.08 3.77
CA ASP A 69 -3.01 11.72 4.94
C ASP A 69 -4.21 10.87 4.52
N ALA A 70 -4.90 11.24 3.45
CA ALA A 70 -6.04 10.48 2.94
C ALA A 70 -5.64 9.08 2.51
N MET A 71 -4.53 8.96 1.81
CA MET A 71 -4.01 7.64 1.39
C MET A 71 -3.66 6.79 2.61
N TRP A 72 -2.95 7.37 3.56
CA TRP A 72 -2.54 6.65 4.77
C TRP A 72 -3.75 6.17 5.58
N GLN A 73 -4.79 7.01 5.71
CA GLN A 73 -6.01 6.63 6.42
C GLN A 73 -6.71 5.44 5.76
N LYS A 74 -6.77 5.40 4.43
CA LYS A 74 -7.35 4.26 3.72
C LYS A 74 -6.56 2.98 3.98
N ILE A 75 -5.24 3.07 3.99
CA ILE A 75 -4.38 1.92 4.27
C ILE A 75 -4.60 1.44 5.70
N LEU A 76 -4.64 2.35 6.67
CA LEU A 76 -4.90 2.01 8.07
C LEU A 76 -6.26 1.32 8.25
N GLU A 77 -7.29 1.80 7.57
CA GLU A 77 -8.62 1.19 7.62
C GLU A 77 -8.56 -0.27 7.16
N LYS A 78 -7.86 -0.53 6.07
CA LYS A 78 -7.69 -1.91 5.57
C LYS A 78 -6.92 -2.77 6.55
N LEU A 79 -5.84 -2.25 7.10
CA LEU A 79 -5.05 -2.98 8.09
C LEU A 79 -5.90 -3.32 9.32
N ARG A 80 -6.73 -2.40 9.78
CA ARG A 80 -7.62 -2.63 10.92
C ARG A 80 -8.67 -3.69 10.63
N GLU A 81 -9.29 -3.67 9.44
CA GLU A 81 -10.26 -4.67 9.04
C GLU A 81 -9.66 -6.07 9.10
N TYR A 82 -8.46 -6.24 8.54
CA TYR A 82 -7.79 -7.54 8.52
C TYR A 82 -7.28 -7.94 9.90
N ALA A 83 -6.80 -6.99 10.70
CA ALA A 83 -6.37 -7.26 12.07
C ALA A 83 -7.54 -7.77 12.91
N ASN A 84 -8.70 -7.12 12.83
CA ASN A 84 -9.90 -7.55 13.54
C ASN A 84 -10.33 -8.96 13.12
N TYR A 85 -10.24 -9.27 11.84
CA TYR A 85 -10.56 -10.59 11.34
C TYR A 85 -9.61 -11.66 11.90
N TYR A 86 -8.31 -11.37 11.91
CA TYR A 86 -7.33 -12.29 12.50
C TYR A 86 -7.56 -12.51 13.99
N ASP A 87 -7.85 -11.45 14.73
CA ASP A 87 -8.16 -11.57 16.16
C ASP A 87 -9.37 -12.45 16.39
N TYR A 88 -10.41 -12.30 15.57
CA TYR A 88 -11.62 -13.12 15.66
C TYR A 88 -11.29 -14.59 15.43
N ILE A 89 -10.53 -14.92 14.40
CA ILE A 89 -10.13 -16.30 14.10
C ILE A 89 -9.28 -16.88 15.23
N LEU A 90 -8.32 -16.13 15.74
CA LEU A 90 -7.44 -16.60 16.81
C LEU A 90 -8.21 -16.88 18.08
N LEU A 91 -9.20 -16.06 18.41
CA LEU A 91 -10.05 -16.29 19.57
C LEU A 91 -10.88 -17.58 19.41
N ASP A 92 -11.40 -17.84 18.23
CA ASP A 92 -12.15 -19.07 17.95
C ASP A 92 -11.27 -20.31 18.07
N GLU A 93 -10.05 -20.26 17.56
CA GLU A 93 -9.10 -21.38 17.63
C GLU A 93 -8.68 -21.71 19.06
N ARG A 94 -8.72 -20.75 19.95
CA ARG A 94 -8.34 -20.95 21.37
C ARG A 94 -9.43 -21.57 22.20
N ARG A 95 -10.63 -21.64 21.67
CA ARG A 95 -11.78 -22.26 22.35
C ARG A 95 -11.80 -23.77 22.09
#